data_08d9c9b9ebea701473e5fae0d6aa61f1
#
_entry.id   08d9c9b9ebea701473e5fae0d6aa61f1
#
_cell.length_a   1.000
_cell.length_b   1.000
_cell.length_c   1.000
_cell.angle_alpha   90.00
_cell.angle_beta   90.00
_cell.angle_gamma   90.00
#
_symmetry.space_group_name_H-M   'P 1'
#
loop_
_entity.id
_entity.type
_entity.pdbx_description
1 polymer ?
#
loop_
_entity_poly.entity_id
_entity_poly.type
_entity_poly.pdbx_seq_one_letter_code
_entity_poly.pdbx_strand_id
1 'polypeptide(L)'
;MLSIALLVSLAIFVVTVQVAPALAEHQGHETSDEHNKVHQVTFHISLTGSQQVGPVTTDAFGMATVRLIDNGTAISFQVIVCDIINVTASHIHVGAAGTNGPVIIPFIHGVLFSSLHGCKTLAEGTRTAEDLNTQASPSITSWNDFVKALLAGNTYVNVHTTANPGGEIRGQLVHEHESENENDQADH
;
A
#
# COMPACT_ATOMS: atom_id res chain seq x y z
N MET A 1 41.52 56.42 62.39
CA MET A 1 40.50 55.41 61.94
C MET A 1 39.43 56.17 61.16
N LEU A 2 39.55 56.12 59.84
CA LEU A 2 38.64 56.88 58.95
C LEU A 2 37.51 55.94 58.43
N SER A 3 36.31 56.27 58.77
CA SER A 3 35.12 55.60 58.18
C SER A 3 34.70 56.33 56.89
N ILE A 4 34.71 55.61 55.80
CA ILE A 4 34.23 56.05 54.49
C ILE A 4 32.82 55.53 54.35
N ALA A 5 31.86 56.46 54.31
CA ALA A 5 30.48 56.18 54.02
C ALA A 5 30.27 56.16 52.48
N LEU A 6 29.86 55.04 51.93
CA LEU A 6 29.54 54.86 50.50
C LEU A 6 28.05 55.19 50.26
N LEU A 7 27.78 56.30 49.55
CA LEU A 7 26.44 56.68 49.09
C LEU A 7 26.12 55.89 47.78
N VAL A 8 25.16 55.01 47.86
CA VAL A 8 24.62 54.35 46.67
C VAL A 8 23.45 55.17 46.16
N SER A 9 23.62 55.77 45.00
CA SER A 9 22.56 56.51 44.28
C SER A 9 21.69 55.50 43.47
N LEU A 10 20.42 55.41 43.86
CA LEU A 10 19.44 54.57 43.18
C LEU A 10 18.79 55.39 42.04
N ALA A 11 19.20 55.11 40.81
CA ALA A 11 18.54 55.68 39.63
C ALA A 11 17.28 54.86 39.26
N ILE A 12 16.11 55.50 39.42
CA ILE A 12 14.84 54.93 39.02
C ILE A 12 14.65 55.18 37.52
N PHE A 13 14.74 54.11 36.71
CA PHE A 13 14.38 54.14 35.28
C PHE A 13 12.86 53.97 35.17
N VAL A 14 12.16 55.02 34.78
CA VAL A 14 10.72 54.96 34.41
C VAL A 14 10.68 54.51 32.96
N VAL A 15 10.23 53.28 32.71
CA VAL A 15 9.96 52.78 31.37
C VAL A 15 8.51 53.09 31.05
N THR A 16 8.26 54.06 30.15
CA THR A 16 6.95 54.30 29.57
C THR A 16 6.67 53.30 28.47
N VAL A 17 5.75 52.38 28.71
CA VAL A 17 5.25 51.47 27.70
C VAL A 17 4.22 52.21 26.84
N GLN A 18 4.55 52.51 25.60
CA GLN A 18 3.62 52.97 24.61
C GLN A 18 2.88 51.77 24.01
N VAL A 19 1.60 51.67 24.31
CA VAL A 19 0.70 50.70 23.67
C VAL A 19 0.22 51.29 22.34
N ALA A 20 0.72 50.81 21.24
CA ALA A 20 0.18 51.08 19.91
C ALA A 20 -1.08 50.24 19.70
N PRO A 21 -2.14 50.75 19.08
CA PRO A 21 -3.31 49.94 18.75
C PRO A 21 -2.93 48.95 17.64
N ALA A 22 -3.01 47.65 17.94
CA ALA A 22 -2.90 46.59 16.95
C ALA A 22 -4.13 46.65 16.05
N LEU A 23 -3.91 47.04 14.80
CA LEU A 23 -4.84 46.75 13.72
C LEU A 23 -4.77 45.25 13.53
N ALA A 24 -5.83 44.54 13.90
CA ALA A 24 -6.00 43.12 13.61
C ALA A 24 -6.22 42.97 12.10
N GLU A 25 -5.15 42.76 11.35
CA GLU A 25 -5.26 42.15 10.05
C GLU A 25 -5.63 40.68 10.30
N HIS A 26 -6.88 40.37 9.99
CA HIS A 26 -7.37 39.01 9.90
C HIS A 26 -6.75 38.36 8.64
N GLN A 27 -5.49 37.96 8.75
CA GLN A 27 -4.92 37.03 7.80
C GLN A 27 -5.56 35.69 8.09
N GLY A 28 -6.54 35.34 7.26
CA GLY A 28 -7.02 33.98 7.17
C GLY A 28 -5.82 33.05 6.93
N HIS A 29 -5.40 32.40 7.99
CA HIS A 29 -4.50 31.27 7.90
C HIS A 29 -5.31 30.13 7.29
N GLU A 30 -5.39 30.12 5.96
CA GLU A 30 -5.73 28.90 5.26
C GLU A 30 -4.60 27.92 5.58
N THR A 31 -4.81 27.16 6.65
CA THR A 31 -4.03 25.96 6.89
C THR A 31 -4.32 25.05 5.72
N SER A 32 -3.40 25.02 4.79
CA SER A 32 -3.33 24.01 3.75
C SER A 32 -3.05 22.66 4.43
N ASP A 33 -4.07 22.11 5.10
CA ASP A 33 -4.11 20.69 5.50
C ASP A 33 -4.34 19.79 4.29
N GLU A 34 -3.80 20.17 3.15
CA GLU A 34 -3.51 19.27 2.04
C GLU A 34 -2.30 18.39 2.36
N HIS A 35 -2.11 18.02 3.65
CA HIS A 35 -1.11 17.07 4.03
C HIS A 35 -1.59 15.68 3.65
N ASN A 36 -1.22 15.30 2.39
CA ASN A 36 -0.82 13.94 2.08
C ASN A 36 -1.87 12.88 2.46
N LYS A 37 -3.09 13.01 1.91
CA LYS A 37 -3.92 11.83 1.72
C LYS A 37 -3.13 10.91 0.80
N VAL A 38 -2.32 10.01 1.38
CA VAL A 38 -1.88 8.83 0.64
C VAL A 38 -3.18 8.16 0.22
N HIS A 39 -3.57 8.35 -1.04
CA HIS A 39 -4.71 7.65 -1.61
C HIS A 39 -4.49 6.18 -1.31
N GLN A 40 -5.42 5.57 -0.57
CA GLN A 40 -5.38 4.14 -0.30
C GLN A 40 -5.52 3.44 -1.64
N VAL A 41 -4.39 3.05 -2.22
CA VAL A 41 -4.39 2.31 -3.48
C VAL A 41 -4.88 0.90 -3.21
N THR A 42 -5.97 0.53 -3.85
CA THR A 42 -6.58 -0.80 -3.75
C THR A 42 -6.60 -1.45 -5.12
N PHE A 43 -6.17 -2.69 -5.17
CA PHE A 43 -6.20 -3.55 -6.35
C PHE A 43 -7.29 -4.59 -6.14
N HIS A 44 -8.26 -4.64 -7.06
CA HIS A 44 -9.27 -5.69 -7.15
C HIS A 44 -9.02 -6.47 -8.42
N ILE A 45 -8.63 -7.71 -8.31
CA ILE A 45 -8.23 -8.51 -9.46
C ILE A 45 -8.95 -9.85 -9.51
N SER A 46 -9.28 -10.31 -10.71
CA SER A 46 -9.73 -11.67 -10.97
C SER A 46 -8.54 -12.60 -11.15
N LEU A 47 -8.61 -13.79 -10.56
CA LEU A 47 -7.65 -14.87 -10.70
C LEU A 47 -8.21 -15.93 -11.64
N THR A 48 -7.52 -16.23 -12.74
CA THR A 48 -7.97 -17.21 -13.74
C THR A 48 -6.81 -18.03 -14.27
N GLY A 49 -7.12 -19.23 -14.79
CA GLY A 49 -6.11 -20.09 -15.44
C GLY A 49 -5.59 -19.48 -16.75
N SER A 50 -6.41 -18.69 -17.45
CA SER A 50 -6.02 -18.03 -18.71
C SER A 50 -4.94 -16.96 -18.54
N GLN A 51 -4.77 -16.40 -17.35
CA GLN A 51 -3.71 -15.42 -17.04
C GLN A 51 -2.36 -16.08 -16.70
N GLN A 52 -2.29 -17.41 -16.59
CA GLN A 52 -1.02 -18.10 -16.42
C GLN A 52 -0.15 -17.96 -17.69
N VAL A 53 1.17 -17.95 -17.50
CA VAL A 53 2.12 -18.02 -18.62
C VAL A 53 2.31 -19.48 -19.01
N GLY A 54 1.76 -19.86 -20.17
CA GLY A 54 1.28 -21.19 -20.49
C GLY A 54 -0.09 -21.38 -19.86
N PRO A 55 -1.17 -20.87 -20.50
CA PRO A 55 -2.52 -20.85 -19.92
C PRO A 55 -2.95 -22.23 -19.42
N VAL A 56 -3.57 -22.28 -18.26
CA VAL A 56 -4.09 -23.49 -17.62
C VAL A 56 -5.59 -23.56 -17.90
N THR A 57 -6.02 -24.71 -18.47
CA THR A 57 -7.46 -25.01 -18.62
C THR A 57 -7.96 -25.56 -17.28
N THR A 58 -8.80 -24.81 -16.60
CA THR A 58 -9.36 -25.16 -15.29
C THR A 58 -10.71 -24.46 -15.12
N ASP A 59 -11.59 -25.06 -14.32
CA ASP A 59 -12.82 -24.43 -13.85
C ASP A 59 -12.58 -23.55 -12.62
N ALA A 60 -11.37 -23.64 -12.02
CA ALA A 60 -10.98 -22.84 -10.88
C ALA A 60 -10.87 -21.36 -11.25
N PHE A 61 -11.37 -20.51 -10.36
CA PHE A 61 -11.25 -19.07 -10.47
C PHE A 61 -11.14 -18.44 -9.08
N GLY A 62 -10.91 -17.15 -9.03
CA GLY A 62 -10.83 -16.44 -7.74
C GLY A 62 -10.81 -14.94 -7.89
N MET A 63 -10.71 -14.29 -6.76
CA MET A 63 -10.50 -12.83 -6.64
C MET A 63 -9.44 -12.57 -5.60
N ALA A 64 -8.63 -11.55 -5.82
CA ALA A 64 -7.76 -11.02 -4.79
C ALA A 64 -7.97 -9.52 -4.64
N THR A 65 -8.01 -9.08 -3.39
CA THR A 65 -7.95 -7.68 -3.01
C THR A 65 -6.61 -7.45 -2.33
N VAL A 66 -5.84 -6.50 -2.82
CA VAL A 66 -4.59 -6.03 -2.19
C VAL A 66 -4.71 -4.53 -2.00
N ARG A 67 -4.49 -4.05 -0.79
CA ARG A 67 -4.58 -2.64 -0.44
C ARG A 67 -3.29 -2.17 0.20
N LEU A 68 -2.75 -1.08 -0.30
CA LEU A 68 -1.64 -0.38 0.33
C LEU A 68 -2.16 0.40 1.54
N ILE A 69 -1.62 0.14 2.73
CA ILE A 69 -2.04 0.71 4.00
C ILE A 69 -0.85 1.33 4.75
N ASP A 70 -1.13 2.00 5.87
CA ASP A 70 -0.13 2.58 6.77
C ASP A 70 0.90 3.45 6.04
N ASN A 71 0.40 4.38 5.21
CA ASN A 71 1.23 5.26 4.38
C ASN A 71 2.21 4.50 3.47
N GLY A 72 1.80 3.33 2.99
CA GLY A 72 2.59 2.52 2.07
C GLY A 72 3.62 1.61 2.75
N THR A 73 3.62 1.48 4.07
CA THR A 73 4.55 0.60 4.80
C THR A 73 4.06 -0.82 4.97
N ALA A 74 2.79 -1.07 4.65
CA ALA A 74 2.18 -2.39 4.70
C ALA A 74 1.16 -2.59 3.58
N ILE A 75 0.80 -3.83 3.32
CA ILE A 75 -0.38 -4.20 2.54
C ILE A 75 -1.35 -5.01 3.40
N SER A 76 -2.65 -4.77 3.24
CA SER A 76 -3.67 -5.75 3.61
C SER A 76 -4.08 -6.54 2.37
N PHE A 77 -4.44 -7.81 2.55
CA PHE A 77 -4.84 -8.64 1.43
C PHE A 77 -5.95 -9.61 1.82
N GLN A 78 -6.75 -10.01 0.82
CA GLN A 78 -7.68 -11.11 0.88
C GLN A 78 -7.65 -11.84 -0.46
N VAL A 79 -7.59 -13.17 -0.42
CA VAL A 79 -7.67 -14.06 -1.59
C VAL A 79 -8.86 -14.99 -1.40
N ILE A 80 -9.79 -14.96 -2.34
CA ILE A 80 -10.95 -15.84 -2.41
C ILE A 80 -10.75 -16.76 -3.62
N VAL A 81 -10.95 -18.04 -3.44
CA VAL A 81 -10.85 -19.05 -4.51
C VAL A 81 -12.11 -19.86 -4.60
N CYS A 82 -12.45 -20.30 -5.80
CA CYS A 82 -13.65 -21.07 -6.14
C CYS A 82 -13.28 -22.29 -6.97
N ASP A 83 -13.97 -23.39 -6.75
CA ASP A 83 -13.89 -24.63 -7.55
C ASP A 83 -12.45 -25.12 -7.79
N ILE A 84 -11.62 -25.03 -6.76
CA ILE A 84 -10.19 -25.38 -6.78
C ILE A 84 -9.89 -26.52 -5.81
N ILE A 85 -8.97 -27.39 -6.14
CA ILE A 85 -8.61 -28.57 -5.35
C ILE A 85 -7.10 -28.63 -5.05
N ASN A 86 -6.76 -29.14 -3.85
CA ASN A 86 -5.40 -29.38 -3.42
C ASN A 86 -4.49 -28.15 -3.56
N VAL A 87 -4.95 -26.99 -3.09
CA VAL A 87 -4.13 -25.79 -3.02
C VAL A 87 -2.92 -26.04 -2.17
N THR A 88 -1.74 -25.70 -2.65
CA THR A 88 -0.45 -25.89 -1.97
C THR A 88 0.16 -24.59 -1.48
N ALA A 89 -0.10 -23.48 -2.18
CA ALA A 89 0.45 -22.18 -1.81
C ALA A 89 -0.29 -21.03 -2.52
N SER A 90 -0.12 -19.82 -1.97
CA SER A 90 -0.48 -18.57 -2.65
C SER A 90 0.51 -17.48 -2.28
N HIS A 91 0.88 -16.65 -3.27
CA HIS A 91 1.95 -15.66 -3.14
C HIS A 91 1.68 -14.42 -4.00
N ILE A 92 2.39 -13.31 -3.66
CA ILE A 92 2.71 -12.28 -4.65
C ILE A 92 4.06 -12.62 -5.29
N HIS A 93 4.11 -12.51 -6.61
CA HIS A 93 5.30 -12.61 -7.42
C HIS A 93 5.66 -11.24 -8.03
N VAL A 94 6.93 -11.01 -8.38
CA VAL A 94 7.33 -9.89 -9.23
C VAL A 94 7.45 -10.37 -10.68
N GLY A 95 6.81 -9.64 -11.60
CA GLY A 95 6.82 -9.90 -13.03
C GLY A 95 5.73 -9.11 -13.73
N ALA A 96 6.02 -8.64 -14.94
CA ALA A 96 5.05 -7.99 -15.80
C ALA A 96 3.99 -9.00 -16.28
N ALA A 97 2.87 -8.49 -16.78
CA ALA A 97 1.84 -9.33 -17.41
C ALA A 97 2.45 -10.20 -18.52
N GLY A 98 2.06 -11.48 -18.55
CA GLY A 98 2.60 -12.44 -19.51
C GLY A 98 4.02 -12.93 -19.24
N THR A 99 4.61 -12.62 -18.07
CA THR A 99 5.92 -13.12 -17.66
C THR A 99 5.85 -13.83 -16.31
N ASN A 100 6.64 -14.88 -16.11
CA ASN A 100 6.83 -15.51 -14.82
C ASN A 100 7.98 -14.83 -14.07
N GLY A 101 7.83 -14.72 -12.76
CA GLY A 101 8.84 -14.17 -11.88
C GLY A 101 8.86 -14.86 -10.52
N PRO A 102 9.85 -14.55 -9.67
CA PRO A 102 10.00 -15.19 -8.37
C PRO A 102 8.94 -14.74 -7.37
N VAL A 103 8.71 -15.59 -6.36
CA VAL A 103 7.89 -15.28 -5.18
C VAL A 103 8.58 -14.21 -4.35
N ILE A 104 7.87 -13.12 -4.05
CA ILE A 104 8.38 -12.03 -3.22
C ILE A 104 7.65 -11.87 -1.89
N ILE A 105 6.35 -12.18 -1.83
CA ILE A 105 5.57 -12.14 -0.57
C ILE A 105 4.71 -13.39 -0.47
N PRO A 106 4.93 -14.27 0.52
CA PRO A 106 4.09 -15.43 0.77
C PRO A 106 2.78 -15.02 1.45
N PHE A 107 1.65 -15.59 1.00
CA PHE A 107 0.39 -15.51 1.70
C PHE A 107 0.17 -16.75 2.57
N ILE A 108 0.27 -17.92 1.96
CA ILE A 108 0.14 -19.22 2.61
C ILE A 108 1.07 -20.27 2.00
N HIS A 109 1.43 -21.26 2.82
CA HIS A 109 2.07 -22.50 2.43
C HIS A 109 1.37 -23.70 3.08
N GLY A 110 1.36 -24.83 2.40
CA GLY A 110 0.79 -26.08 2.88
C GLY A 110 -0.47 -26.49 2.10
N VAL A 111 -0.81 -27.76 2.18
CA VAL A 111 -2.01 -28.28 1.51
C VAL A 111 -3.26 -27.79 2.23
N LEU A 112 -4.03 -26.98 1.53
CA LEU A 112 -5.31 -26.45 1.97
C LEU A 112 -6.39 -26.93 1.01
N PHE A 113 -7.47 -27.45 1.55
CA PHE A 113 -8.62 -27.97 0.80
C PHE A 113 -8.30 -29.19 -0.10
N SER A 114 -8.74 -30.35 0.31
CA SER A 114 -8.71 -31.56 -0.52
C SER A 114 -9.73 -31.52 -1.66
N SER A 115 -10.81 -30.78 -1.51
CA SER A 115 -11.78 -30.41 -2.54
C SER A 115 -12.55 -29.19 -2.09
N LEU A 116 -12.78 -28.24 -3.01
CA LEU A 116 -13.60 -27.07 -2.77
C LEU A 116 -14.58 -26.90 -3.91
N HIS A 117 -15.87 -27.05 -3.60
CA HIS A 117 -16.96 -26.63 -4.44
C HIS A 117 -17.49 -25.29 -3.92
N GLY A 118 -17.67 -24.33 -4.84
CA GLY A 118 -18.02 -22.95 -4.48
C GLY A 118 -16.83 -22.14 -4.00
N CYS A 119 -17.08 -20.97 -3.45
CA CYS A 119 -16.03 -19.99 -3.11
C CYS A 119 -15.72 -19.95 -1.61
N LYS A 120 -14.44 -19.81 -1.27
CA LYS A 120 -13.97 -19.59 0.12
C LYS A 120 -12.80 -18.62 0.16
N THR A 121 -12.67 -17.93 1.30
CA THR A 121 -11.44 -17.21 1.62
C THR A 121 -10.31 -18.22 1.80
N LEU A 122 -9.29 -18.11 0.93
CA LEU A 122 -8.08 -18.91 0.98
C LEU A 122 -7.10 -18.35 2.01
N ALA A 123 -6.91 -17.02 1.97
CA ALA A 123 -6.00 -16.31 2.84
C ALA A 123 -6.43 -14.85 2.99
N GLU A 124 -6.19 -14.29 4.16
CA GLU A 124 -6.34 -12.86 4.42
C GLU A 124 -5.36 -12.44 5.52
N GLY A 125 -5.00 -11.16 5.54
CA GLY A 125 -4.08 -10.64 6.55
C GLY A 125 -3.35 -9.39 6.10
N THR A 126 -2.23 -9.12 6.77
CA THR A 126 -1.33 -8.01 6.51
C THR A 126 0.07 -8.54 6.24
N ARG A 127 0.83 -7.85 5.37
CA ARG A 127 2.24 -8.08 5.12
C ARG A 127 3.01 -6.77 5.17
N THR A 128 4.23 -6.86 5.66
CA THR A 128 5.16 -5.75 5.85
C THR A 128 6.52 -6.08 5.22
N ALA A 129 7.49 -5.20 5.39
CA ALA A 129 8.85 -5.42 4.93
C ALA A 129 9.50 -6.71 5.49
N GLU A 130 9.04 -7.18 6.65
CA GLU A 130 9.55 -8.41 7.28
C GLU A 130 9.14 -9.68 6.51
N ASP A 131 8.03 -9.62 5.78
CA ASP A 131 7.52 -10.71 4.95
C ASP A 131 8.14 -10.73 3.55
N LEU A 132 8.89 -9.69 3.18
CA LEU A 132 9.44 -9.53 1.83
C LEU A 132 10.69 -10.38 1.63
N ASN A 133 10.65 -11.25 0.63
CA ASN A 133 11.84 -12.02 0.21
C ASN A 133 12.74 -11.18 -0.72
N THR A 134 13.65 -10.42 -0.13
CA THR A 134 14.60 -9.57 -0.85
C THR A 134 15.69 -10.35 -1.59
N GLN A 135 15.81 -11.65 -1.37
CA GLN A 135 16.79 -12.51 -2.04
C GLN A 135 16.22 -13.12 -3.34
N ALA A 136 14.91 -13.03 -3.56
CA ALA A 136 14.27 -13.69 -4.68
C ALA A 136 14.50 -12.98 -6.02
N SER A 137 14.73 -11.66 -6.01
CA SER A 137 14.89 -10.87 -7.23
C SER A 137 15.89 -9.73 -7.03
N PRO A 138 16.80 -9.48 -7.98
CA PRO A 138 17.72 -8.34 -7.89
C PRO A 138 17.01 -6.98 -8.05
N SER A 139 15.78 -6.97 -8.55
CA SER A 139 14.99 -5.74 -8.72
C SER A 139 14.16 -5.39 -7.49
N ILE A 140 14.04 -6.29 -6.50
CA ILE A 140 13.25 -6.10 -5.28
C ILE A 140 14.16 -6.32 -4.08
N THR A 141 14.85 -5.28 -3.67
CA THR A 141 15.80 -5.30 -2.55
C THR A 141 15.27 -4.62 -1.29
N SER A 142 14.13 -3.95 -1.41
CA SER A 142 13.49 -3.23 -0.32
C SER A 142 11.97 -3.23 -0.47
N TRP A 143 11.25 -2.90 0.61
CA TRP A 143 9.81 -2.68 0.56
C TRP A 143 9.42 -1.57 -0.43
N ASN A 144 10.22 -0.51 -0.53
CA ASN A 144 9.98 0.57 -1.47
C ASN A 144 10.10 0.10 -2.94
N ASP A 145 11.01 -0.84 -3.26
CA ASP A 145 11.08 -1.45 -4.59
C ASP A 145 9.84 -2.29 -4.89
N PHE A 146 9.36 -3.05 -3.90
CA PHE A 146 8.09 -3.77 -4.01
C PHE A 146 6.92 -2.83 -4.28
N VAL A 147 6.77 -1.74 -3.50
CA VAL A 147 5.69 -0.76 -3.69
C VAL A 147 5.76 -0.13 -5.09
N LYS A 148 6.94 0.23 -5.57
CA LYS A 148 7.12 0.72 -6.95
C LYS A 148 6.69 -0.30 -7.99
N ALA A 149 7.08 -1.57 -7.83
CA ALA A 149 6.69 -2.64 -8.74
C ALA A 149 5.18 -2.90 -8.71
N LEU A 150 4.56 -2.84 -7.52
CA LEU A 150 3.12 -2.98 -7.32
C LEU A 150 2.36 -1.87 -8.06
N LEU A 151 2.74 -0.61 -7.84
CA LEU A 151 2.09 0.55 -8.48
C LEU A 151 2.32 0.59 -10.00
N ALA A 152 3.41 0.03 -10.47
CA ALA A 152 3.72 -0.09 -11.90
C ALA A 152 3.03 -1.28 -12.60
N GLY A 153 2.22 -2.07 -11.88
CA GLY A 153 1.56 -3.25 -12.42
C GLY A 153 2.52 -4.42 -12.72
N ASN A 154 3.70 -4.44 -12.10
CA ASN A 154 4.72 -5.47 -12.28
C ASN A 154 4.72 -6.52 -11.16
N THR A 155 3.57 -6.78 -10.58
CA THR A 155 3.36 -7.85 -9.59
C THR A 155 2.08 -8.59 -9.88
N TYR A 156 1.98 -9.84 -9.43
CA TYR A 156 0.77 -10.65 -9.62
C TYR A 156 0.55 -11.59 -8.45
N VAL A 157 -0.72 -11.91 -8.19
CA VAL A 157 -1.11 -12.98 -7.26
C VAL A 157 -1.17 -14.29 -8.03
N ASN A 158 -0.63 -15.36 -7.42
CA ASN A 158 -0.69 -16.70 -7.96
C ASN A 158 -1.16 -17.69 -6.89
N VAL A 159 -1.99 -18.66 -7.29
CA VAL A 159 -2.45 -19.77 -6.46
C VAL A 159 -1.98 -21.06 -7.09
N HIS A 160 -1.28 -21.88 -6.32
CA HIS A 160 -0.66 -23.13 -6.74
C HIS A 160 -1.45 -24.31 -6.20
N THR A 161 -1.47 -25.40 -6.97
CA THR A 161 -2.08 -26.67 -6.57
C THR A 161 -1.13 -27.82 -6.82
N THR A 162 -1.49 -29.01 -6.34
CA THR A 162 -0.69 -30.22 -6.65
C THR A 162 -0.70 -30.57 -8.13
N ALA A 163 -1.79 -30.27 -8.84
CA ALA A 163 -1.92 -30.49 -10.28
C ALA A 163 -1.12 -29.44 -11.09
N ASN A 164 -1.06 -28.22 -10.59
CA ASN A 164 -0.41 -27.10 -11.24
C ASN A 164 0.60 -26.42 -10.27
N PRO A 165 1.78 -27.05 -10.06
CA PRO A 165 2.78 -26.52 -9.11
C PRO A 165 3.35 -25.17 -9.53
N GLY A 166 3.32 -24.82 -10.82
CA GLY A 166 3.70 -23.51 -11.35
C GLY A 166 2.66 -22.42 -11.15
N GLY A 167 1.44 -22.79 -10.75
CA GLY A 167 0.26 -21.93 -10.56
C GLY A 167 -0.92 -22.44 -11.38
N GLU A 168 -2.09 -22.47 -10.78
CA GLU A 168 -3.34 -22.83 -11.44
C GLU A 168 -4.15 -21.61 -11.86
N ILE A 169 -4.29 -20.62 -10.96
CA ILE A 169 -4.98 -19.35 -11.26
C ILE A 169 -4.08 -18.18 -10.87
N ARG A 170 -4.10 -17.14 -11.71
CA ARG A 170 -3.24 -15.95 -11.59
C ARG A 170 -4.04 -14.69 -11.89
N GLY A 171 -3.67 -13.57 -11.26
CA GLY A 171 -4.16 -12.24 -11.58
C GLY A 171 -3.08 -11.18 -11.46
N GLN A 172 -2.91 -10.34 -12.50
CA GLN A 172 -1.98 -9.22 -12.47
C GLN A 172 -2.52 -8.11 -11.57
N LEU A 173 -1.68 -7.56 -10.68
CA LEU A 173 -2.02 -6.44 -9.82
C LEU A 173 -1.88 -5.14 -10.63
N VAL A 174 -2.95 -4.76 -11.30
CA VAL A 174 -3.07 -3.50 -12.04
C VAL A 174 -4.10 -2.62 -11.35
N HIS A 175 -3.78 -1.35 -11.19
CA HIS A 175 -4.73 -0.36 -10.67
C HIS A 175 -5.58 0.14 -11.84
N GLU A 176 -6.88 -0.04 -11.75
CA GLU A 176 -7.81 0.61 -12.66
C GLU A 176 -7.87 2.09 -12.27
N HIS A 177 -7.36 2.98 -13.11
CA HIS A 177 -7.64 4.41 -12.97
C HIS A 177 -9.13 4.58 -13.25
N GLU A 178 -9.89 4.95 -12.23
CA GLU A 178 -11.21 5.52 -12.48
C GLU A 178 -10.99 6.75 -13.35
N SER A 179 -11.44 6.69 -14.60
CA SER A 179 -11.48 7.85 -15.47
C SER A 179 -12.46 8.83 -14.80
N GLU A 180 -11.93 9.90 -14.21
CA GLU A 180 -12.73 11.04 -13.83
C GLU A 180 -13.41 11.53 -15.11
N ASN A 181 -14.72 11.25 -15.23
CA ASN A 181 -15.56 11.87 -16.24
C ASN A 181 -15.64 13.35 -15.87
N GLU A 182 -14.73 14.15 -16.41
CA GLU A 182 -14.92 15.59 -16.52
C GLU A 182 -16.15 15.81 -17.39
N ASN A 183 -17.31 15.86 -16.73
CA ASN A 183 -18.52 16.36 -17.33
C ASN A 183 -18.41 17.88 -17.34
N ASP A 184 -17.64 18.40 -18.29
CA ASP A 184 -17.70 19.80 -18.67
C ASP A 184 -19.10 20.06 -19.25
N GLN A 185 -20.02 20.45 -18.37
CA GLN A 185 -21.24 21.09 -18.80
C GLN A 185 -20.88 22.49 -19.28
N ALA A 186 -20.66 22.60 -20.57
CA ALA A 186 -20.71 23.88 -21.26
C ALA A 186 -22.15 24.37 -21.19
N ASP A 187 -22.43 25.30 -20.24
CA ASP A 187 -23.61 26.15 -20.27
C ASP A 187 -23.47 27.15 -21.41
N HIS A 188 -24.41 27.07 -22.33
CA HIS A 188 -24.70 28.13 -23.32
C HIS A 188 -25.79 29.06 -22.79
#